data_16791559f52c3f791963d7526433cded
#
_entry.id   16791559f52c3f791963d7526433cded
#
_cell.length_a   1.000
_cell.length_b   1.000
_cell.length_c   1.000
_cell.angle_alpha   90.00
_cell.angle_beta   90.00
_cell.angle_gamma   90.00
#
_symmetry.space_group_name_H-M   'P 1'
#
loop_
_entity.id
_entity.type
_entity.pdbx_description
1 polymer ?
#
loop_
_entity_poly.entity_id
_entity_poly.type
_entity_poly.pdbx_seq_one_letter_code
_entity_poly.pdbx_strand_id
1 'polypeptide(L)'
;MGIQNIIIHEVRRIKDGDPLIVNYKSEENDLSTLEDELKNNLLELFIKSNLNFGEFALDGNPELDPAFEQTLRKYFETNNECSNFVEMTVELAKNYAAIIGENKLSSVKGGYLVFYIYKVKGKSCLAIAVVNKTKGADVTNDLEFVASHLLNLSMLHLGASINISDWRSELSHRYVKFKTGRASDIRDYFEAFIGCQLDKKAAQTETRELRKAIQEFSKDTLKLDQDDIDKNLRDIHSFISEKQKNEETILLSSIAKHIFPDNDEEFLTYASNERKISEFIQIDKTTLRSFKKISFKSSKFSLSFERELLGNQFKFENGILTITDIPEKLRQELEEEKSNPTDTDSK
;
A
#
# COMPACT_ATOMS: atom_id res chain seq x y z
N MET A 1 -18.07 -7.35 0.71
CA MET A 1 -17.25 -6.60 1.66
C MET A 1 -18.15 -6.16 2.80
N GLY A 2 -17.79 -6.38 4.06
CA GLY A 2 -18.66 -6.01 5.19
C GLY A 2 -17.89 -6.04 6.51
N ILE A 3 -18.28 -5.14 7.42
CA ILE A 3 -17.78 -5.08 8.81
C ILE A 3 -18.50 -6.17 9.60
N GLN A 4 -17.76 -6.93 10.40
CA GLN A 4 -18.26 -7.99 11.25
C GLN A 4 -18.34 -7.58 12.73
N ASN A 5 -17.31 -6.89 13.21
CA ASN A 5 -17.18 -6.40 14.58
C ASN A 5 -16.71 -4.96 14.53
N ILE A 6 -17.14 -4.12 15.45
CA ILE A 6 -16.67 -2.75 15.61
C ILE A 6 -16.75 -2.31 17.07
N ILE A 7 -15.71 -1.61 17.55
CA ILE A 7 -15.64 -1.01 18.88
C ILE A 7 -14.84 0.28 18.86
N ILE A 8 -15.18 1.21 19.75
CA ILE A 8 -14.46 2.49 19.92
C ILE A 8 -13.98 2.60 21.35
N HIS A 9 -12.67 2.86 21.50
CA HIS A 9 -12.06 3.24 22.78
C HIS A 9 -11.59 4.70 22.73
N GLU A 10 -11.46 5.35 23.87
CA GLU A 10 -10.95 6.70 23.99
C GLU A 10 -9.60 6.67 24.68
N VAL A 11 -8.56 7.18 24.01
CA VAL A 11 -7.21 7.37 24.58
C VAL A 11 -6.69 8.70 24.04
N ARG A 12 -6.90 9.78 24.78
CA ARG A 12 -6.54 11.13 24.30
C ARG A 12 -6.16 12.10 25.42
N ARG A 13 -5.51 13.21 25.05
CA ARG A 13 -5.32 14.41 25.86
C ARG A 13 -6.16 15.56 25.34
N ILE A 14 -6.54 16.48 26.22
CA ILE A 14 -7.22 17.73 25.84
C ILE A 14 -6.19 18.72 25.31
N LYS A 15 -5.09 18.88 26.04
CA LYS A 15 -3.96 19.74 25.67
C LYS A 15 -2.65 18.97 25.80
N ASP A 16 -1.62 19.52 25.17
CA ASP A 16 -0.26 18.99 25.27
C ASP A 16 0.19 19.00 26.73
N GLY A 17 0.74 17.90 27.20
CA GLY A 17 1.16 17.72 28.60
C GLY A 17 0.08 17.31 29.59
N ASP A 18 -1.20 17.39 29.22
CA ASP A 18 -2.29 16.93 30.08
C ASP A 18 -2.22 15.40 30.33
N PRO A 19 -2.77 14.91 31.45
CA PRO A 19 -2.97 13.49 31.65
C PRO A 19 -3.83 12.87 30.54
N LEU A 20 -3.58 11.58 30.24
CA LEU A 20 -4.42 10.83 29.31
C LEU A 20 -5.82 10.60 29.89
N ILE A 21 -6.82 10.90 29.11
CA ILE A 21 -8.19 10.42 29.32
C ILE A 21 -8.26 9.06 28.64
N VAL A 22 -8.57 8.04 29.43
CA VAL A 22 -8.65 6.66 28.96
C VAL A 22 -10.02 6.11 29.30
N ASN A 23 -10.76 5.65 28.28
CA ASN A 23 -12.06 5.06 28.44
C ASN A 23 -12.19 3.84 27.52
N TYR A 24 -12.19 2.64 28.11
CA TYR A 24 -12.30 1.39 27.39
C TYR A 24 -13.75 0.90 27.44
N LYS A 25 -14.35 0.73 26.28
CA LYS A 25 -15.71 0.18 26.16
C LYS A 25 -15.65 -1.33 26.42
N SER A 26 -16.64 -1.85 27.17
CA SER A 26 -16.75 -3.25 27.56
C SER A 26 -17.58 -4.12 26.62
N GLU A 27 -18.21 -3.51 25.61
CA GLU A 27 -19.10 -4.19 24.64
C GLU A 27 -18.87 -3.61 23.26
N GLU A 28 -19.10 -4.40 22.22
CA GLU A 28 -19.06 -3.95 20.84
C GLU A 28 -20.07 -2.84 20.55
N ASN A 29 -19.84 -2.06 19.52
CA ASN A 29 -20.85 -1.17 18.98
C ASN A 29 -21.82 -1.98 18.11
N ASP A 30 -23.12 -1.67 18.24
CA ASP A 30 -24.13 -2.32 17.43
C ASP A 30 -24.05 -1.86 15.96
N LEU A 31 -23.72 -2.79 15.07
CA LEU A 31 -23.62 -2.54 13.64
C LEU A 31 -24.95 -2.14 13.00
N SER A 32 -26.09 -2.52 13.61
CA SER A 32 -27.41 -2.20 13.09
C SER A 32 -27.74 -0.71 13.26
N THR A 33 -27.11 -0.04 14.22
CA THR A 33 -27.30 1.40 14.49
C THR A 33 -26.39 2.31 13.65
N LEU A 34 -25.41 1.73 12.96
CA LEU A 34 -24.49 2.48 12.11
C LEU A 34 -25.08 2.67 10.72
N GLU A 35 -25.05 3.92 10.25
CA GLU A 35 -25.44 4.26 8.89
C GLU A 35 -24.54 3.57 7.87
N ASP A 36 -25.09 3.18 6.73
CA ASP A 36 -24.34 2.47 5.68
C ASP A 36 -23.25 3.36 5.07
N GLU A 37 -23.46 4.67 5.02
CA GLU A 37 -22.43 5.62 4.61
C GLU A 37 -21.20 5.58 5.53
N LEU A 38 -21.40 5.52 6.85
CA LEU A 38 -20.31 5.40 7.82
C LEU A 38 -19.57 4.07 7.67
N LYS A 39 -20.28 2.96 7.48
CA LYS A 39 -19.69 1.63 7.23
C LYS A 39 -18.84 1.66 5.96
N ASN A 40 -19.34 2.25 4.88
CA ASN A 40 -18.64 2.36 3.61
C ASN A 40 -17.39 3.24 3.76
N ASN A 41 -17.50 4.38 4.44
CA ASN A 41 -16.35 5.26 4.70
C ASN A 41 -15.25 4.54 5.49
N LEU A 42 -15.58 3.75 6.51
CA LEU A 42 -14.61 2.95 7.27
C LEU A 42 -13.93 1.90 6.36
N LEU A 43 -14.69 1.21 5.53
CA LEU A 43 -14.15 0.22 4.59
C LEU A 43 -13.22 0.85 3.55
N GLU A 44 -13.53 2.06 3.08
CA GLU A 44 -12.71 2.79 2.10
C GLU A 44 -11.39 3.34 2.66
N LEU A 45 -11.27 3.51 3.97
CA LEU A 45 -10.06 4.08 4.59
C LEU A 45 -8.77 3.34 4.20
N PHE A 46 -8.85 2.01 4.01
CA PHE A 46 -7.72 1.14 3.71
C PHE A 46 -7.74 0.53 2.31
N ILE A 47 -8.67 1.00 1.45
CA ILE A 47 -8.75 0.60 0.04
C ILE A 47 -8.10 1.65 -0.86
N LYS A 48 -8.21 2.93 -0.48
CA LYS A 48 -7.69 4.06 -1.28
C LYS A 48 -6.16 4.00 -1.43
N SER A 49 -5.67 4.52 -2.54
CA SER A 49 -4.24 4.65 -2.85
C SER A 49 -3.49 5.51 -1.82
N ASN A 50 -2.18 5.33 -1.70
CA ASN A 50 -1.25 6.03 -0.79
C ASN A 50 -1.18 5.47 0.66
N LEU A 51 -1.36 4.17 0.83
CA LEU A 51 -1.01 3.48 2.07
C LEU A 51 0.42 2.95 1.99
N ASN A 52 1.09 2.91 3.12
CA ASN A 52 2.35 2.20 3.27
C ASN A 52 2.07 0.73 3.55
N PHE A 53 2.99 -0.13 3.14
CA PHE A 53 2.93 -1.56 3.41
C PHE A 53 4.10 -1.98 4.27
N GLY A 54 3.92 -3.04 5.05
CA GLY A 54 4.96 -3.63 5.86
C GLY A 54 4.54 -4.97 6.45
N GLU A 55 5.43 -5.47 7.27
CA GLU A 55 5.25 -6.67 8.09
C GLU A 55 5.55 -6.34 9.55
N PHE A 56 5.15 -7.18 10.46
CA PHE A 56 5.51 -7.04 11.86
C PHE A 56 7.03 -7.18 12.04
N ALA A 57 7.60 -6.31 12.84
CA ALA A 57 9.02 -6.33 13.18
C ALA A 57 9.24 -5.50 14.45
N LEU A 58 9.95 -6.03 15.43
CA LEU A 58 10.39 -5.28 16.60
C LEU A 58 11.74 -4.64 16.29
N ASP A 59 11.84 -3.33 16.43
CA ASP A 59 13.06 -2.54 16.13
C ASP A 59 13.67 -2.82 14.73
N GLY A 60 12.81 -3.11 13.76
CA GLY A 60 13.21 -3.45 12.41
C GLY A 60 13.72 -4.89 12.23
N ASN A 61 13.56 -5.73 13.24
CA ASN A 61 13.90 -7.16 13.17
C ASN A 61 12.61 -7.99 13.07
N PRO A 62 12.31 -8.62 11.90
CA PRO A 62 11.12 -9.44 11.71
C PRO A 62 11.14 -10.76 12.47
N GLU A 63 12.29 -11.17 13.07
CA GLU A 63 12.37 -12.37 13.91
C GLU A 63 11.85 -12.12 15.34
N LEU A 64 11.59 -10.86 15.69
CA LEU A 64 11.09 -10.47 17.01
C LEU A 64 9.62 -10.04 16.93
N ASP A 65 8.76 -10.73 17.67
CA ASP A 65 7.33 -10.43 17.71
C ASP A 65 7.05 -9.15 18.52
N PRO A 66 6.50 -8.10 17.91
CA PRO A 66 6.07 -6.92 18.66
C PRO A 66 4.86 -7.21 19.55
N ALA A 67 4.65 -6.40 20.59
CA ALA A 67 3.54 -6.58 21.56
C ALA A 67 2.16 -6.60 20.87
N PHE A 68 2.00 -5.85 19.79
CA PHE A 68 0.79 -5.86 18.97
C PHE A 68 0.56 -7.23 18.33
N GLU A 69 1.58 -7.80 17.70
CA GLU A 69 1.50 -9.12 17.07
C GLU A 69 1.27 -10.23 18.11
N GLN A 70 1.94 -10.17 19.26
CA GLN A 70 1.71 -11.10 20.37
C GLN A 70 0.24 -11.10 20.80
N THR A 71 -0.37 -9.90 20.91
CA THR A 71 -1.79 -9.78 21.21
C THR A 71 -2.64 -10.41 20.11
N LEU A 72 -2.33 -10.19 18.82
CA LEU A 72 -3.06 -10.85 17.74
C LEU A 72 -2.93 -12.37 17.78
N ARG A 73 -1.74 -12.92 18.02
CA ARG A 73 -1.52 -14.37 18.15
C ARG A 73 -2.39 -15.00 19.22
N LYS A 74 -2.58 -14.31 20.35
CA LYS A 74 -3.42 -14.75 21.47
C LYS A 74 -4.90 -14.87 21.10
N TYR A 75 -5.42 -13.96 20.24
CA TYR A 75 -6.85 -13.89 19.95
C TYR A 75 -7.24 -14.44 18.56
N PHE A 76 -6.28 -14.72 17.69
CA PHE A 76 -6.49 -15.34 16.38
C PHE A 76 -5.80 -16.70 16.30
N GLU A 77 -6.17 -17.65 17.15
CA GLU A 77 -5.52 -18.96 17.22
C GLU A 77 -5.89 -19.87 16.05
N THR A 78 -7.15 -19.89 15.65
CA THR A 78 -7.67 -20.79 14.61
C THR A 78 -8.57 -20.07 13.61
N ASN A 79 -8.64 -20.55 12.38
CA ASN A 79 -9.60 -20.16 11.33
C ASN A 79 -9.68 -18.67 10.97
N ASN A 80 -8.68 -17.85 11.32
CA ASN A 80 -8.70 -16.38 11.12
C ASN A 80 -9.89 -15.68 11.79
N GLU A 81 -10.49 -16.28 12.80
CA GLU A 81 -11.58 -15.74 13.62
C GLU A 81 -11.03 -15.28 14.97
N CYS A 82 -11.50 -14.13 15.41
CA CYS A 82 -11.13 -13.57 16.71
C CYS A 82 -11.92 -14.25 17.83
N SER A 83 -11.23 -14.83 18.82
CA SER A 83 -11.84 -15.52 19.94
C SER A 83 -12.55 -14.58 20.92
N ASN A 84 -12.02 -13.38 21.14
CA ASN A 84 -12.61 -12.33 21.98
C ASN A 84 -12.19 -10.94 21.49
N PHE A 85 -13.03 -10.34 20.66
CA PHE A 85 -12.74 -9.06 20.02
C PHE A 85 -12.63 -7.91 21.03
N VAL A 86 -13.50 -7.87 22.03
CA VAL A 86 -13.50 -6.81 23.05
C VAL A 86 -12.22 -6.84 23.88
N GLU A 87 -11.84 -8.00 24.43
CA GLU A 87 -10.61 -8.12 25.23
C GLU A 87 -9.37 -7.80 24.40
N MET A 88 -9.28 -8.28 23.17
CA MET A 88 -8.19 -7.98 22.27
C MET A 88 -8.03 -6.48 22.05
N THR A 89 -9.11 -5.79 21.74
CA THR A 89 -9.06 -4.35 21.45
C THR A 89 -8.76 -3.50 22.68
N VAL A 90 -9.22 -3.93 23.87
CA VAL A 90 -8.86 -3.31 25.14
C VAL A 90 -7.36 -3.48 25.44
N GLU A 91 -6.80 -4.67 25.20
CA GLU A 91 -5.36 -4.92 25.38
C GLU A 91 -4.54 -4.05 24.41
N LEU A 92 -4.90 -3.98 23.15
CA LEU A 92 -4.28 -3.11 22.16
C LEU A 92 -4.41 -1.61 22.52
N ALA A 93 -5.56 -1.18 22.99
CA ALA A 93 -5.77 0.21 23.42
C ALA A 93 -4.95 0.57 24.67
N LYS A 94 -4.73 -0.37 25.59
CA LYS A 94 -3.82 -0.21 26.74
C LYS A 94 -2.37 -0.07 26.28
N ASN A 95 -1.92 -0.88 25.33
CA ASN A 95 -0.59 -0.77 24.75
C ASN A 95 -0.39 0.59 24.07
N TYR A 96 -1.38 1.06 23.31
CA TYR A 96 -1.36 2.40 22.73
C TYR A 96 -1.27 3.49 23.78
N ALA A 97 -2.07 3.41 24.86
CA ALA A 97 -2.05 4.36 25.95
C ALA A 97 -0.69 4.38 26.69
N ALA A 98 -0.06 3.22 26.87
CA ALA A 98 1.27 3.12 27.48
C ALA A 98 2.33 3.86 26.63
N ILE A 99 2.34 3.64 25.32
CA ILE A 99 3.28 4.28 24.39
C ILE A 99 3.12 5.81 24.40
N ILE A 100 1.90 6.32 24.15
CA ILE A 100 1.69 7.77 24.13
C ILE A 100 1.74 8.42 25.51
N GLY A 101 1.70 7.61 26.59
CA GLY A 101 1.85 8.03 27.98
C GLY A 101 3.28 8.43 28.35
N GLU A 102 4.28 8.03 27.57
CA GLU A 102 5.68 8.38 27.82
C GLU A 102 5.91 9.90 27.77
N ASN A 103 6.74 10.42 28.66
CA ASN A 103 7.02 11.85 28.79
C ASN A 103 7.51 12.51 27.49
N LYS A 104 8.29 11.79 26.68
CA LYS A 104 8.79 12.27 25.37
C LYS A 104 7.68 12.49 24.33
N LEU A 105 6.49 11.91 24.57
CA LEU A 105 5.33 11.98 23.67
C LEU A 105 4.19 12.83 24.24
N SER A 106 4.49 13.75 25.16
CA SER A 106 3.48 14.62 25.80
C SER A 106 2.70 15.50 24.83
N SER A 107 3.25 15.80 23.66
CA SER A 107 2.58 16.53 22.58
C SER A 107 1.60 15.68 21.77
N VAL A 108 1.66 14.36 21.88
CA VAL A 108 0.77 13.45 21.17
C VAL A 108 -0.59 13.42 21.84
N LYS A 109 -1.60 13.91 21.16
CA LYS A 109 -2.96 14.05 21.73
C LYS A 109 -3.73 12.72 21.78
N GLY A 110 -3.33 11.71 20.98
CA GLY A 110 -4.12 10.49 20.83
C GLY A 110 -5.43 10.73 20.07
N GLY A 111 -6.50 10.03 20.46
CA GLY A 111 -7.80 10.15 19.79
C GLY A 111 -8.80 9.08 20.24
N TYR A 112 -9.83 8.91 19.42
CA TYR A 112 -10.73 7.77 19.49
C TYR A 112 -10.17 6.64 18.64
N LEU A 113 -9.91 5.49 19.24
CA LEU A 113 -9.41 4.30 18.58
C LEU A 113 -10.61 3.48 18.09
N VAL A 114 -10.82 3.45 16.80
CA VAL A 114 -11.88 2.67 16.16
C VAL A 114 -11.26 1.37 15.67
N PHE A 115 -11.63 0.25 16.29
CA PHE A 115 -11.22 -1.08 15.85
C PHE A 115 -12.39 -1.75 15.13
N TYR A 116 -12.11 -2.42 14.03
CA TYR A 116 -13.12 -3.23 13.34
C TYR A 116 -12.52 -4.39 12.55
N ILE A 117 -13.24 -5.51 12.56
CA ILE A 117 -12.94 -6.65 11.71
C ILE A 117 -13.85 -6.58 10.49
N TYR A 118 -13.28 -6.76 9.31
CA TYR A 118 -14.03 -6.77 8.06
C TYR A 118 -13.54 -7.87 7.12
N LYS A 119 -14.43 -8.31 6.22
CA LYS A 119 -14.08 -9.28 5.18
C LYS A 119 -14.06 -8.62 3.81
N VAL A 120 -13.00 -8.92 3.06
CA VAL A 120 -12.85 -8.52 1.67
C VAL A 120 -12.37 -9.70 0.84
N LYS A 121 -13.15 -10.11 -0.19
CA LYS A 121 -12.85 -11.26 -1.04
C LYS A 121 -12.48 -12.53 -0.25
N GLY A 122 -13.21 -12.82 0.80
CA GLY A 122 -12.98 -14.00 1.65
C GLY A 122 -11.84 -13.87 2.67
N LYS A 123 -11.00 -12.84 2.59
CA LYS A 123 -9.90 -12.58 3.54
C LYS A 123 -10.41 -11.76 4.73
N SER A 124 -10.01 -12.16 5.94
CA SER A 124 -10.31 -11.44 7.18
C SER A 124 -9.24 -10.38 7.45
N CYS A 125 -9.66 -9.16 7.77
CA CYS A 125 -8.79 -8.03 8.07
C CYS A 125 -9.21 -7.38 9.39
N LEU A 126 -8.23 -7.02 10.24
CA LEU A 126 -8.39 -6.14 11.39
C LEU A 126 -7.97 -4.74 11.02
N ALA A 127 -8.81 -3.75 11.24
CA ALA A 127 -8.47 -2.34 11.04
C ALA A 127 -8.48 -1.56 12.35
N ILE A 128 -7.60 -0.57 12.42
CA ILE A 128 -7.49 0.39 13.50
C ILE A 128 -7.40 1.78 12.89
N ALA A 129 -8.29 2.68 13.31
CA ALA A 129 -8.26 4.08 12.91
C ALA A 129 -8.19 4.97 14.16
N VAL A 130 -7.23 5.90 14.20
CA VAL A 130 -7.16 6.94 15.23
C VAL A 130 -7.86 8.17 14.66
N VAL A 131 -9.02 8.49 15.22
CA VAL A 131 -9.87 9.58 14.75
C VAL A 131 -10.08 10.63 15.83
N ASN A 132 -10.21 11.87 15.42
CA ASN A 132 -10.46 13.00 16.31
C ASN A 132 -11.80 13.66 15.99
N LYS A 133 -12.40 14.28 16.99
CA LYS A 133 -13.57 15.13 16.79
C LYS A 133 -13.17 16.44 16.15
N THR A 134 -13.88 16.84 15.11
CA THR A 134 -13.84 18.19 14.55
C THR A 134 -15.02 19.00 15.08
N LYS A 135 -14.76 20.29 15.34
CA LYS A 135 -15.83 21.22 15.63
C LYS A 135 -16.57 21.54 14.34
N GLY A 136 -17.86 21.37 14.35
CA GLY A 136 -18.78 21.76 13.30
C GLY A 136 -19.89 22.64 13.88
N ALA A 137 -20.72 23.17 13.04
CA ALA A 137 -21.98 23.77 13.41
C ALA A 137 -23.10 22.92 12.81
N ASP A 138 -24.16 22.76 13.56
CA ASP A 138 -25.40 22.18 13.12
C ASP A 138 -26.50 23.26 13.19
N VAL A 139 -27.62 23.03 12.54
CA VAL A 139 -28.77 23.94 12.53
C VAL A 139 -29.94 23.26 13.18
N THR A 140 -30.50 23.87 14.24
CA THR A 140 -31.69 23.37 14.91
C THR A 140 -32.93 23.53 14.04
N ASN A 141 -34.04 22.89 14.44
CA ASN A 141 -35.33 23.06 13.76
C ASN A 141 -35.81 24.52 13.76
N ASP A 142 -35.34 25.37 14.70
CA ASP A 142 -35.63 26.77 14.80
C ASP A 142 -34.66 27.65 14.01
N LEU A 143 -33.82 27.05 13.15
CA LEU A 143 -32.80 27.68 12.31
C LEU A 143 -31.69 28.43 13.10
N GLU A 144 -31.40 27.97 14.32
CA GLU A 144 -30.31 28.47 15.13
C GLU A 144 -29.06 27.59 14.99
N PHE A 145 -27.86 28.21 14.98
CA PHE A 145 -26.60 27.47 14.96
C PHE A 145 -26.27 26.90 16.33
N VAL A 146 -26.01 25.60 16.37
CA VAL A 146 -25.49 24.91 17.55
C VAL A 146 -24.13 24.27 17.24
N ALA A 147 -23.24 24.25 18.24
CA ALA A 147 -21.95 23.58 18.08
C ALA A 147 -22.16 22.07 17.97
N SER A 148 -21.64 21.47 16.91
CA SER A 148 -21.60 20.03 16.73
C SER A 148 -20.19 19.50 16.81
N HIS A 149 -20.04 18.24 17.19
CA HIS A 149 -18.76 17.53 17.24
C HIS A 149 -18.89 16.24 16.44
N LEU A 150 -18.28 16.24 15.26
CA LEU A 150 -18.31 15.11 14.35
C LEU A 150 -16.96 14.35 14.36
N LEU A 151 -16.99 13.05 14.23
CA LEU A 151 -15.78 12.27 13.95
C LEU A 151 -15.33 12.54 12.52
N ASN A 152 -14.09 12.98 12.36
CA ASN A 152 -13.54 13.27 11.04
C ASN A 152 -12.90 12.02 10.43
N LEU A 153 -13.69 11.20 9.76
CA LEU A 153 -13.22 10.00 9.06
C LEU A 153 -12.52 10.32 7.75
N SER A 154 -12.89 11.42 7.08
CA SER A 154 -12.27 11.82 5.81
C SER A 154 -10.82 12.25 5.95
N MET A 155 -10.41 12.63 7.16
CA MET A 155 -9.06 13.05 7.53
C MET A 155 -8.36 12.01 8.40
N LEU A 156 -8.37 10.73 7.99
CA LEU A 156 -7.60 9.72 8.68
C LEU A 156 -6.11 10.09 8.64
N HIS A 157 -5.55 10.43 9.78
CA HIS A 157 -4.12 10.74 9.92
C HIS A 157 -3.28 9.52 10.29
N LEU A 158 -3.86 8.63 11.10
CA LEU A 158 -3.22 7.44 11.61
C LEU A 158 -4.18 6.26 11.51
N GLY A 159 -3.73 5.18 10.96
CA GLY A 159 -4.50 3.95 10.91
C GLY A 159 -3.72 2.81 10.31
N ALA A 160 -4.09 1.60 10.68
CA ALA A 160 -3.52 0.38 10.14
C ALA A 160 -4.62 -0.64 9.82
N SER A 161 -4.37 -1.46 8.83
CA SER A 161 -5.18 -2.64 8.53
C SER A 161 -4.26 -3.83 8.35
N ILE A 162 -4.50 -4.87 9.12
CA ILE A 162 -3.75 -6.12 9.09
C ILE A 162 -4.61 -7.17 8.36
N ASN A 163 -4.09 -7.71 7.27
CA ASN A 163 -4.69 -8.85 6.62
C ASN A 163 -4.37 -10.11 7.44
N ILE A 164 -5.28 -10.53 8.28
CA ILE A 164 -5.11 -11.67 9.18
C ILE A 164 -4.88 -12.97 8.40
N SER A 165 -5.57 -13.13 7.27
CA SER A 165 -5.43 -14.33 6.44
C SER A 165 -4.04 -14.44 5.84
N ASP A 166 -3.47 -13.35 5.32
CA ASP A 166 -2.13 -13.34 4.73
C ASP A 166 -1.03 -13.43 5.81
N TRP A 167 -1.21 -12.75 6.95
CA TRP A 167 -0.31 -12.84 8.09
C TRP A 167 -0.19 -14.26 8.63
N ARG A 168 -1.31 -14.95 8.82
CA ARG A 168 -1.33 -16.33 9.34
C ARG A 168 -0.79 -17.36 8.35
N SER A 169 -0.98 -17.14 7.06
CA SER A 169 -0.54 -18.08 6.02
C SER A 169 0.91 -17.88 5.58
N GLU A 170 1.57 -16.82 6.09
CA GLU A 170 2.95 -16.42 5.70
C GLU A 170 3.13 -16.25 4.18
N LEU A 171 2.02 -16.05 3.46
CA LEU A 171 2.03 -15.93 2.00
C LEU A 171 2.58 -14.58 1.51
N SER A 172 2.66 -13.57 2.38
CA SER A 172 3.08 -12.23 2.01
C SER A 172 3.80 -11.54 3.16
N HIS A 173 4.87 -10.82 2.88
CA HIS A 173 5.54 -9.89 3.80
C HIS A 173 4.90 -8.50 3.82
N ARG A 174 3.66 -8.35 3.33
CA ARG A 174 2.96 -7.07 3.16
C ARG A 174 1.52 -7.11 3.64
N TYR A 175 1.32 -7.82 4.73
CA TYR A 175 -0.01 -7.99 5.32
C TYR A 175 -0.43 -6.81 6.20
N VAL A 176 0.47 -5.89 6.56
CA VAL A 176 0.15 -4.64 7.24
C VAL A 176 0.05 -3.52 6.23
N LYS A 177 -1.09 -2.84 6.18
CA LYS A 177 -1.28 -1.57 5.48
C LYS A 177 -1.44 -0.49 6.52
N PHE A 178 -0.80 0.65 6.34
CA PHE A 178 -0.95 1.72 7.30
C PHE A 178 -0.78 3.11 6.70
N LYS A 179 -1.46 4.06 7.32
CA LYS A 179 -1.38 5.47 7.05
C LYS A 179 -0.83 6.18 8.27
N THR A 180 0.25 6.91 8.08
CA THR A 180 0.88 7.72 9.12
C THR A 180 0.80 9.19 8.76
N GLY A 181 0.74 10.06 9.78
CA GLY A 181 0.76 11.51 9.61
C GLY A 181 2.05 11.99 8.92
N ARG A 182 2.06 13.26 8.50
CA ARG A 182 3.22 13.88 7.86
C ARG A 182 4.34 14.23 8.85
N ALA A 183 4.02 14.44 10.13
CA ALA A 183 5.00 14.73 11.17
C ALA A 183 5.77 13.46 11.55
N SER A 184 7.09 13.55 11.67
CA SER A 184 7.96 12.42 12.01
C SER A 184 7.58 11.77 13.33
N ASP A 185 7.40 12.57 14.36
CA ASP A 185 7.09 12.08 15.72
C ASP A 185 5.78 11.30 15.79
N ILE A 186 4.76 11.74 15.01
CA ILE A 186 3.46 11.06 14.93
C ILE A 186 3.61 9.72 14.22
N ARG A 187 4.44 9.64 13.20
CA ARG A 187 4.71 8.41 12.47
C ARG A 187 5.42 7.42 13.38
N ASP A 188 6.48 7.84 14.04
CA ASP A 188 7.38 6.96 14.78
C ASP A 188 6.66 6.25 15.93
N TYR A 189 5.83 6.94 16.72
CA TYR A 189 5.10 6.28 17.80
C TYR A 189 4.00 5.34 17.31
N PHE A 190 3.36 5.65 16.17
CA PHE A 190 2.33 4.78 15.63
C PHE A 190 2.94 3.53 14.96
N GLU A 191 4.08 3.68 14.29
CA GLU A 191 4.88 2.55 13.80
C GLU A 191 5.34 1.67 14.97
N ALA A 192 5.79 2.27 16.08
CA ALA A 192 6.15 1.55 17.30
C ALA A 192 4.95 0.84 17.94
N PHE A 193 3.76 1.45 17.91
CA PHE A 193 2.52 0.83 18.41
C PHE A 193 2.13 -0.41 17.61
N ILE A 194 2.11 -0.30 16.29
CA ILE A 194 1.80 -1.44 15.41
C ILE A 194 2.95 -2.46 15.43
N GLY A 195 4.19 -2.01 15.67
CA GLY A 195 5.38 -2.87 15.61
C GLY A 195 5.62 -3.36 14.19
N CYS A 196 5.61 -2.45 13.22
CA CYS A 196 5.79 -2.82 11.82
C CYS A 196 7.01 -2.13 11.22
N GLN A 197 7.65 -2.85 10.30
CA GLN A 197 8.70 -2.33 9.45
C GLN A 197 8.11 -1.85 8.13
N LEU A 198 8.41 -0.61 7.76
CA LEU A 198 8.06 -0.05 6.46
C LEU A 198 8.80 -0.73 5.33
N ASP A 199 8.09 -1.33 4.41
CA ASP A 199 8.66 -1.66 3.11
C ASP A 199 8.66 -0.41 2.20
N LYS A 200 9.70 0.42 2.33
CA LYS A 200 9.88 1.62 1.49
C LYS A 200 9.98 1.29 -0.01
N LYS A 201 10.18 0.03 -0.34
CA LYS A 201 10.31 -0.48 -1.72
C LYS A 201 9.09 -1.31 -2.16
N ALA A 202 8.08 -1.46 -1.31
CA ALA A 202 6.91 -2.30 -1.59
C ALA A 202 6.31 -2.03 -2.95
N ALA A 203 5.93 -0.78 -3.23
CA ALA A 203 5.33 -0.41 -4.50
C ALA A 203 6.24 -0.69 -5.70
N GLN A 204 7.55 -0.44 -5.57
CA GLN A 204 8.52 -0.76 -6.64
C GLN A 204 8.62 -2.26 -6.88
N THR A 205 8.68 -3.04 -5.80
CA THR A 205 8.80 -4.50 -5.89
C THR A 205 7.51 -5.09 -6.47
N GLU A 206 6.33 -4.71 -5.97
CA GLU A 206 5.06 -5.18 -6.52
C GLU A 206 4.89 -4.83 -8.01
N THR A 207 5.26 -3.61 -8.39
CA THR A 207 5.22 -3.20 -9.80
C THR A 207 6.15 -4.04 -10.68
N ARG A 208 7.36 -4.38 -10.18
CA ARG A 208 8.29 -5.28 -10.92
C ARG A 208 7.75 -6.70 -11.01
N GLU A 209 7.24 -7.23 -9.90
CA GLU A 209 6.69 -8.59 -9.89
C GLU A 209 5.43 -8.68 -10.76
N LEU A 210 4.58 -7.66 -10.79
CA LEU A 210 3.45 -7.60 -11.72
C LEU A 210 3.93 -7.69 -13.18
N ARG A 211 4.95 -6.91 -13.55
CA ARG A 211 5.49 -6.98 -14.91
C ARG A 211 6.01 -8.38 -15.25
N LYS A 212 6.78 -8.98 -14.32
CA LYS A 212 7.28 -10.35 -14.52
C LYS A 212 6.14 -11.36 -14.62
N ALA A 213 5.13 -11.26 -13.74
CA ALA A 213 3.97 -12.14 -13.78
C ALA A 213 3.29 -12.10 -15.15
N ILE A 214 3.05 -10.91 -15.70
CA ILE A 214 2.45 -10.75 -17.03
C ILE A 214 3.35 -11.38 -18.12
N GLN A 215 4.65 -11.09 -18.10
CA GLN A 215 5.59 -11.59 -19.11
C GLN A 215 5.68 -13.12 -19.09
N GLU A 216 5.86 -13.71 -17.91
CA GLU A 216 6.01 -15.15 -17.77
C GLU A 216 4.72 -15.90 -18.04
N PHE A 217 3.58 -15.42 -17.52
CA PHE A 217 2.28 -16.03 -17.81
C PHE A 217 1.95 -16.00 -19.32
N SER A 218 2.17 -14.85 -19.95
CA SER A 218 1.99 -14.71 -21.40
C SER A 218 2.88 -15.67 -22.18
N LYS A 219 4.16 -15.78 -21.81
CA LYS A 219 5.14 -16.63 -22.50
C LYS A 219 4.97 -18.11 -22.19
N ASP A 220 4.90 -18.46 -20.89
CA ASP A 220 5.03 -19.84 -20.45
C ASP A 220 3.70 -20.57 -20.41
N THR A 221 2.59 -19.88 -20.11
CA THR A 221 1.24 -20.44 -20.07
C THR A 221 0.53 -20.25 -21.40
N LEU A 222 0.43 -19.02 -21.89
CA LEU A 222 -0.34 -18.70 -23.10
C LEU A 222 0.46 -18.88 -24.39
N LYS A 223 1.78 -19.10 -24.32
CA LYS A 223 2.69 -19.26 -25.46
C LYS A 223 2.63 -18.11 -26.47
N LEU A 224 2.38 -16.88 -26.00
CA LEU A 224 2.35 -15.68 -26.82
C LEU A 224 3.76 -15.34 -27.32
N ASP A 225 3.83 -14.72 -28.48
CA ASP A 225 5.09 -14.18 -28.99
C ASP A 225 5.47 -12.85 -28.30
N GLN A 226 6.68 -12.34 -28.61
CA GLN A 226 7.20 -11.16 -27.93
C GLN A 226 6.39 -9.90 -28.24
N ASP A 227 5.83 -9.77 -29.44
CA ASP A 227 5.06 -8.59 -29.86
C ASP A 227 3.73 -8.51 -29.09
N ASP A 228 3.07 -9.64 -28.90
CA ASP A 228 1.85 -9.75 -28.09
C ASP A 228 2.14 -9.49 -26.60
N ILE A 229 3.25 -10.01 -26.08
CA ILE A 229 3.68 -9.71 -24.69
C ILE A 229 3.91 -8.21 -24.49
N ASP A 230 4.63 -7.57 -25.41
CA ASP A 230 4.91 -6.13 -25.32
C ASP A 230 3.63 -5.29 -25.52
N LYS A 231 2.68 -5.76 -26.34
CA LYS A 231 1.34 -5.16 -26.45
C LYS A 231 0.59 -5.23 -25.14
N ASN A 232 0.56 -6.40 -24.49
CA ASN A 232 -0.07 -6.60 -23.19
C ASN A 232 0.53 -5.66 -22.12
N LEU A 233 1.86 -5.51 -22.10
CA LEU A 233 2.53 -4.57 -21.18
C LEU A 233 2.16 -3.11 -21.44
N ARG A 234 2.02 -2.69 -22.69
CA ARG A 234 1.58 -1.31 -23.05
C ARG A 234 0.14 -1.06 -22.63
N ASP A 235 -0.72 -2.03 -22.87
CA ASP A 235 -2.13 -1.95 -22.53
C ASP A 235 -2.34 -1.82 -21.02
N ILE A 236 -1.70 -2.68 -20.24
CA ILE A 236 -1.78 -2.60 -18.78
C ILE A 236 -1.16 -1.32 -18.22
N HIS A 237 -0.06 -0.82 -18.81
CA HIS A 237 0.48 0.49 -18.45
C HIS A 237 -0.58 1.59 -18.59
N SER A 238 -1.32 1.58 -19.70
CA SER A 238 -2.35 2.59 -19.99
C SER A 238 -3.52 2.46 -19.02
N PHE A 239 -4.01 1.25 -18.79
CA PHE A 239 -5.07 0.94 -17.82
C PHE A 239 -4.70 1.40 -16.39
N ILE A 240 -3.51 1.05 -15.92
CA ILE A 240 -3.05 1.45 -14.58
C ILE A 240 -2.88 2.97 -14.49
N SER A 241 -2.32 3.61 -15.53
CA SER A 241 -2.11 5.06 -15.56
C SER A 241 -3.42 5.84 -15.50
N GLU A 242 -4.47 5.36 -16.18
CA GLU A 242 -5.80 5.93 -16.12
C GLU A 242 -6.41 5.82 -14.72
N LYS A 243 -6.36 4.63 -14.11
CA LYS A 243 -6.82 4.42 -12.73
C LYS A 243 -6.08 5.31 -11.72
N GLN A 244 -4.76 5.45 -11.85
CA GLN A 244 -3.98 6.36 -11.00
C GLN A 244 -4.36 7.83 -11.19
N LYS A 245 -4.68 8.25 -12.41
CA LYS A 245 -5.13 9.61 -12.71
C LYS A 245 -6.48 9.92 -12.07
N ASN A 246 -7.36 8.92 -12.05
CA ASN A 246 -8.70 9.02 -11.46
C ASN A 246 -8.71 8.73 -9.95
N GLU A 247 -7.54 8.52 -9.32
CA GLU A 247 -7.41 8.12 -7.91
C GLU A 247 -8.17 6.84 -7.55
N GLU A 248 -8.39 5.96 -8.54
CA GLU A 248 -9.06 4.69 -8.34
C GLU A 248 -8.14 3.64 -7.72
N THR A 249 -8.75 2.72 -6.97
CA THR A 249 -8.04 1.55 -6.42
C THR A 249 -7.63 0.60 -7.54
N ILE A 250 -6.38 0.15 -7.50
CA ILE A 250 -5.87 -0.85 -8.44
C ILE A 250 -5.95 -2.22 -7.78
N LEU A 251 -6.77 -3.10 -8.36
CA LEU A 251 -6.96 -4.48 -7.92
C LEU A 251 -6.26 -5.42 -8.90
N LEU A 252 -5.58 -6.43 -8.36
CA LEU A 252 -4.96 -7.47 -9.18
C LEU A 252 -6.00 -8.22 -10.03
N SER A 253 -7.17 -8.48 -9.44
CA SER A 253 -8.30 -9.07 -10.18
C SER A 253 -8.83 -8.20 -11.33
N SER A 254 -8.79 -6.87 -11.18
CA SER A 254 -9.17 -5.96 -12.27
C SER A 254 -8.13 -5.96 -13.38
N ILE A 255 -6.84 -6.07 -13.03
CA ILE A 255 -5.75 -6.23 -13.99
C ILE A 255 -5.89 -7.55 -14.74
N ALA A 256 -6.08 -8.66 -14.01
CA ALA A 256 -6.26 -10.00 -14.58
C ALA A 256 -7.39 -10.00 -15.61
N LYS A 257 -8.57 -9.52 -15.24
CA LYS A 257 -9.73 -9.47 -16.11
C LYS A 257 -9.54 -8.55 -17.34
N HIS A 258 -8.78 -7.47 -17.18
CA HIS A 258 -8.51 -6.55 -18.29
C HIS A 258 -7.59 -7.16 -19.34
N ILE A 259 -6.52 -7.85 -18.91
CA ILE A 259 -5.46 -8.30 -19.83
C ILE A 259 -5.64 -9.76 -20.29
N PHE A 260 -6.24 -10.60 -19.46
CA PHE A 260 -6.47 -12.03 -19.73
C PHE A 260 -7.92 -12.41 -19.44
N PRO A 261 -8.91 -11.85 -20.16
CA PRO A 261 -10.33 -12.04 -19.85
C PRO A 261 -10.78 -13.51 -19.84
N ASP A 262 -10.15 -14.36 -20.64
CA ASP A 262 -10.44 -15.79 -20.73
C ASP A 262 -9.63 -16.64 -19.75
N ASN A 263 -8.59 -16.08 -19.12
CA ASN A 263 -7.67 -16.75 -18.19
C ASN A 263 -7.44 -15.95 -16.90
N ASP A 264 -8.38 -15.09 -16.54
CA ASP A 264 -8.22 -14.16 -15.43
C ASP A 264 -8.05 -14.86 -14.07
N GLU A 265 -8.79 -15.92 -13.81
CA GLU A 265 -8.67 -16.70 -12.56
C GLU A 265 -7.34 -17.45 -12.47
N GLU A 266 -6.87 -18.01 -13.58
CA GLU A 266 -5.57 -18.69 -13.64
C GLU A 266 -4.42 -17.72 -13.44
N PHE A 267 -4.45 -16.57 -14.11
CA PHE A 267 -3.45 -15.52 -13.91
C PHE A 267 -3.48 -14.98 -12.48
N LEU A 268 -4.67 -14.74 -11.92
CA LEU A 268 -4.81 -14.26 -10.53
C LEU A 268 -4.19 -15.24 -9.53
N THR A 269 -4.44 -16.54 -9.71
CA THR A 269 -3.85 -17.60 -8.89
C THR A 269 -2.33 -17.63 -9.02
N TYR A 270 -1.80 -17.58 -10.25
CA TYR A 270 -0.38 -17.52 -10.53
C TYR A 270 0.29 -16.30 -9.89
N ALA A 271 -0.24 -15.11 -10.14
CA ALA A 271 0.33 -13.85 -9.65
C ALA A 271 0.32 -13.76 -8.11
N SER A 272 -0.75 -14.26 -7.47
CA SER A 272 -0.86 -14.26 -6.00
C SER A 272 0.05 -15.31 -5.35
N ASN A 273 0.10 -16.53 -5.87
CA ASN A 273 0.80 -17.64 -5.23
C ASN A 273 2.29 -17.66 -5.57
N GLU A 274 2.65 -17.50 -6.85
CA GLU A 274 4.04 -17.60 -7.29
C GLU A 274 4.78 -16.27 -7.19
N ARG A 275 4.10 -15.14 -7.41
CA ARG A 275 4.70 -13.80 -7.38
C ARG A 275 4.39 -13.02 -6.12
N LYS A 276 3.58 -13.56 -5.22
CA LYS A 276 3.20 -12.96 -3.93
C LYS A 276 2.64 -11.54 -4.09
N ILE A 277 1.91 -11.29 -5.19
CA ILE A 277 1.29 -10.00 -5.47
C ILE A 277 -0.01 -9.88 -4.70
N SER A 278 -0.18 -8.77 -4.00
CA SER A 278 -1.37 -8.49 -3.21
C SER A 278 -2.58 -8.18 -4.11
N GLU A 279 -3.79 -8.51 -3.65
CA GLU A 279 -5.01 -8.11 -4.37
C GLU A 279 -5.13 -6.58 -4.51
N PHE A 280 -4.80 -5.84 -3.46
CA PHE A 280 -4.70 -4.37 -3.50
C PHE A 280 -3.26 -3.99 -3.81
N ILE A 281 -2.96 -3.81 -5.09
CA ILE A 281 -1.61 -3.56 -5.54
C ILE A 281 -1.27 -2.07 -5.49
N GLN A 282 -0.10 -1.77 -4.95
CA GLN A 282 0.49 -0.44 -5.05
C GLN A 282 1.45 -0.34 -6.23
N ILE A 283 1.24 0.66 -7.05
CA ILE A 283 2.03 0.86 -8.25
C ILE A 283 2.97 2.06 -8.10
N ASP A 284 4.27 1.81 -8.21
CA ASP A 284 5.28 2.86 -8.34
C ASP A 284 5.32 3.42 -9.76
N LYS A 285 5.04 4.71 -9.91
CA LYS A 285 4.97 5.40 -11.20
C LYS A 285 6.28 5.32 -12.00
N THR A 286 7.41 5.33 -11.31
CA THR A 286 8.72 5.27 -11.97
C THR A 286 8.98 3.87 -12.52
N THR A 287 8.70 2.85 -11.72
CA THR A 287 8.83 1.45 -12.13
C THR A 287 7.83 1.06 -13.21
N LEU A 288 6.60 1.62 -13.17
CA LEU A 288 5.58 1.38 -14.20
C LEU A 288 6.05 1.79 -15.61
N ARG A 289 6.91 2.80 -15.73
CA ARG A 289 7.52 3.17 -17.02
C ARG A 289 8.27 2.01 -17.69
N SER A 290 8.79 1.06 -16.89
CA SER A 290 9.48 -0.12 -17.40
C SER A 290 8.58 -1.09 -18.17
N PHE A 291 7.27 -0.93 -18.11
CA PHE A 291 6.32 -1.68 -18.95
C PHE A 291 6.39 -1.26 -20.43
N LYS A 292 6.71 0.01 -20.69
CA LYS A 292 6.84 0.56 -22.05
C LYS A 292 8.30 0.71 -22.49
N LYS A 293 9.20 1.05 -21.56
CA LYS A 293 10.57 1.45 -21.88
C LYS A 293 11.61 0.51 -21.27
N ILE A 294 12.70 0.33 -22.00
CA ILE A 294 13.94 -0.19 -21.47
C ILE A 294 14.79 1.03 -21.12
N SER A 295 15.24 1.13 -19.87
CA SER A 295 16.04 2.27 -19.40
C SER A 295 17.18 1.80 -18.51
N PHE A 296 18.35 2.36 -18.72
CA PHE A 296 19.53 2.19 -17.89
C PHE A 296 20.23 3.53 -17.73
N LYS A 297 20.73 3.81 -16.52
CA LYS A 297 21.50 5.02 -16.22
C LYS A 297 22.65 4.70 -15.28
N SER A 298 23.85 5.11 -15.66
CA SER A 298 25.03 5.16 -14.80
C SER A 298 25.57 6.60 -14.75
N SER A 299 26.69 6.81 -14.08
CA SER A 299 27.36 8.12 -14.04
C SER A 299 27.88 8.59 -15.41
N LYS A 300 28.19 7.66 -16.31
CA LYS A 300 28.84 7.96 -17.62
C LYS A 300 27.96 7.60 -18.83
N PHE A 301 26.86 6.88 -18.63
CA PHE A 301 26.06 6.35 -19.72
C PHE A 301 24.60 6.33 -19.34
N SER A 302 23.73 6.74 -20.27
CA SER A 302 22.29 6.66 -20.14
C SER A 302 21.66 6.16 -21.44
N LEU A 303 20.80 5.17 -21.34
CA LEU A 303 20.06 4.61 -22.46
C LEU A 303 18.56 4.53 -22.08
N SER A 304 17.70 4.94 -22.97
CA SER A 304 16.24 4.78 -22.80
C SER A 304 15.57 4.71 -24.16
N PHE A 305 14.78 3.66 -24.40
CA PHE A 305 14.04 3.47 -25.62
C PHE A 305 12.76 2.67 -25.38
N GLU A 306 11.78 2.80 -26.28
CA GLU A 306 10.53 2.03 -26.23
C GLU A 306 10.82 0.55 -26.51
N ARG A 307 10.12 -0.37 -25.79
CA ARG A 307 10.36 -1.82 -25.93
C ARG A 307 10.14 -2.36 -27.33
N GLU A 308 9.16 -1.80 -28.04
CA GLU A 308 8.86 -2.18 -29.43
C GLU A 308 9.99 -1.93 -30.44
N LEU A 309 10.97 -1.12 -30.06
CA LEU A 309 12.15 -0.88 -30.89
C LEU A 309 13.22 -1.97 -30.71
N LEU A 310 13.09 -2.84 -29.70
CA LEU A 310 13.99 -3.98 -29.51
C LEU A 310 13.68 -5.06 -30.56
N GLY A 311 14.70 -5.52 -31.24
CA GLY A 311 14.58 -6.41 -32.40
C GLY A 311 14.52 -5.68 -33.75
N ASN A 312 14.12 -4.41 -33.74
CA ASN A 312 14.07 -3.53 -34.92
C ASN A 312 15.27 -2.55 -34.92
N GLN A 313 15.05 -1.35 -34.38
CA GLN A 313 16.07 -0.30 -34.30
C GLN A 313 17.16 -0.63 -33.27
N PHE A 314 16.85 -1.34 -32.21
CA PHE A 314 17.77 -1.79 -31.19
C PHE A 314 17.90 -3.33 -31.24
N LYS A 315 19.05 -3.84 -31.66
CA LYS A 315 19.32 -5.28 -31.74
C LYS A 315 20.31 -5.69 -30.63
N PHE A 316 19.95 -6.68 -29.86
CA PHE A 316 20.80 -7.21 -28.79
C PHE A 316 21.13 -8.68 -29.09
N GLU A 317 22.38 -8.94 -29.40
CA GLU A 317 22.89 -10.26 -29.72
C GLU A 317 24.28 -10.45 -29.12
N ASN A 318 24.54 -11.60 -28.53
CA ASN A 318 25.85 -11.98 -27.98
C ASN A 318 26.49 -10.93 -27.04
N GLY A 319 25.66 -10.23 -26.23
CA GLY A 319 26.13 -9.20 -25.30
C GLY A 319 26.37 -7.82 -25.94
N ILE A 320 26.09 -7.67 -27.23
CA ILE A 320 26.29 -6.43 -27.98
C ILE A 320 24.91 -5.81 -28.28
N LEU A 321 24.76 -4.52 -27.96
CA LEU A 321 23.60 -3.74 -28.37
C LEU A 321 23.98 -2.89 -29.58
N THR A 322 23.32 -3.14 -30.70
CA THR A 322 23.47 -2.38 -31.95
C THR A 322 22.27 -1.48 -32.14
N ILE A 323 22.52 -0.21 -32.43
CA ILE A 323 21.47 0.77 -32.74
C ILE A 323 21.55 1.06 -34.24
N THR A 324 20.47 0.76 -34.94
CA THR A 324 20.33 1.09 -36.37
C THR A 324 19.39 2.27 -36.51
N ASP A 325 19.50 3.02 -37.61
CA ASP A 325 18.62 4.15 -37.87
C ASP A 325 18.59 5.20 -36.75
N ILE A 326 19.79 5.65 -36.36
CA ILE A 326 19.94 6.69 -35.33
C ILE A 326 19.40 8.05 -35.85
N PRO A 327 18.74 8.85 -34.96
CA PRO A 327 18.26 10.19 -35.32
C PRO A 327 19.38 11.06 -35.92
N GLU A 328 19.03 11.83 -36.93
CA GLU A 328 19.96 12.66 -37.70
C GLU A 328 20.80 13.59 -36.80
N LYS A 329 20.18 14.19 -35.78
CA LYS A 329 20.87 15.05 -34.81
C LYS A 329 21.95 14.29 -34.03
N LEU A 330 21.67 13.05 -33.61
CA LEU A 330 22.67 12.23 -32.90
C LEU A 330 23.77 11.80 -33.84
N ARG A 331 23.45 11.52 -35.12
CA ARG A 331 24.44 11.19 -36.14
C ARG A 331 25.44 12.35 -36.34
N GLN A 332 24.91 13.57 -36.49
CA GLN A 332 25.75 14.79 -36.65
C GLN A 332 26.69 15.01 -35.46
N GLU A 333 26.16 14.92 -34.21
CA GLU A 333 27.00 15.04 -33.02
C GLU A 333 28.11 13.99 -32.98
N LEU A 334 27.81 12.72 -33.32
CA LEU A 334 28.84 11.67 -33.35
C LEU A 334 29.87 11.84 -34.45
N GLU A 335 29.48 12.38 -35.62
CA GLU A 335 30.41 12.68 -36.73
C GLU A 335 31.28 13.88 -36.42
N GLU A 336 30.77 14.92 -35.77
CA GLU A 336 31.53 16.08 -35.29
C GLU A 336 32.59 15.67 -34.26
N GLU A 337 32.21 14.87 -33.25
CA GLU A 337 33.16 14.35 -32.26
C GLU A 337 34.26 13.45 -32.85
N LYS A 338 33.89 12.64 -33.85
CA LYS A 338 34.85 11.80 -34.58
C LYS A 338 35.84 12.62 -35.42
N SER A 339 35.39 13.78 -35.92
CA SER A 339 36.20 14.68 -36.76
C SER A 339 37.16 15.56 -35.94
N ASN A 340 36.88 15.75 -34.67
CA ASN A 340 37.69 16.46 -33.69
C ASN A 340 38.17 15.52 -32.56
N PRO A 341 39.09 14.57 -32.84
CA PRO A 341 39.65 13.76 -31.77
C PRO A 341 40.37 14.68 -30.81
N THR A 342 39.85 14.87 -29.60
CA THR A 342 40.57 15.51 -28.50
C THR A 342 41.85 14.68 -28.26
N ASP A 343 43.01 15.27 -28.56
CA ASP A 343 44.33 14.78 -28.20
C ASP A 343 44.44 14.54 -26.68
N THR A 344 44.09 13.34 -26.26
CA THR A 344 44.33 12.86 -24.88
C THR A 344 45.34 11.71 -24.93
N ASP A 345 46.48 11.95 -25.61
CA ASP A 345 47.68 11.18 -25.44
C ASP A 345 48.85 12.14 -25.23
N SER A 346 49.01 12.63 -24.02
CA SER A 346 50.30 13.11 -23.47
C SER A 346 50.15 13.40 -21.97
N LYS A 347 50.34 12.41 -21.13
CA LYS A 347 51.33 12.35 -20.05
C LYS A 347 51.06 11.19 -19.10
#